data_68be21ea5f4f58df26b70ef4de321213
#
_entry.id   68be21ea5f4f58df26b70ef4de321213
#
_cell.length_a   1.000
_cell.length_b   1.000
_cell.length_c   1.000
_cell.angle_alpha   90.00
_cell.angle_beta   90.00
_cell.angle_gamma   90.00
#
_symmetry.space_group_name_H-M   'P 1'
#
loop_
_entity.id
_entity.type
_entity.pdbx_description
1 polymer ?
#
loop_
_entity_poly.entity_id
_entity_poly.type
_entity_poly.pdbx_seq_one_letter_code
_entity_poly.pdbx_strand_id
1 'polypeptide(L)'
;GAPHIYINGEHIAYKTKSLQTIHPGLNFTSLKEGASYYNGDMSVPVLFSKVLSDKEISQLVAKGYTRNTDERILDWIPYADTRSLLAWSDGNYEFVTSDGIKREVKVEKIGSPVMINQKWEVSFPKGLGAPEKISLPKLFSLHRHEDEGVKYFSGTATYKTNFVVKPSMMSEDRVVFLDLGAVEVMAEVIVNGVNKGIFWARPYLIDVTDVLKPGENTLEIKVTNQWTNRLIGDEQLPEENEYVPGGGVNGIAALSRGAIRKLPDWYRNGVNKPEGGRVAFTTWKHYRK
;
A
#
# COMPACT_ATOMS: atom_id res chain seq x y z
N GLY A 1 -13.12 11.66 -28.19
CA GLY A 1 -12.08 11.13 -29.06
C GLY A 1 -12.04 9.61 -29.02
N ALA A 2 -11.34 8.98 -29.95
CA ALA A 2 -11.14 7.54 -29.91
C ALA A 2 -10.02 7.23 -28.90
N PRO A 3 -10.17 6.21 -28.03
CA PRO A 3 -9.06 5.76 -27.19
C PRO A 3 -7.96 5.12 -28.05
N HIS A 4 -6.71 5.35 -27.68
CA HIS A 4 -5.56 4.71 -28.27
C HIS A 4 -5.00 3.70 -27.28
N ILE A 5 -4.71 2.49 -27.74
CA ILE A 5 -4.13 1.43 -26.92
C ILE A 5 -2.71 1.16 -27.41
N TYR A 6 -1.79 1.04 -26.48
CA TYR A 6 -0.40 0.70 -26.72
C TYR A 6 -0.07 -0.57 -25.94
N ILE A 7 0.63 -1.52 -26.58
CA ILE A 7 1.17 -2.71 -25.92
C ILE A 7 2.68 -2.71 -26.14
N ASN A 8 3.46 -2.78 -25.08
CA ASN A 8 4.92 -2.70 -25.10
C ASN A 8 5.45 -1.45 -25.84
N GLY A 9 4.70 -0.34 -25.78
CA GLY A 9 5.06 0.92 -26.44
C GLY A 9 4.66 1.01 -27.92
N GLU A 10 4.10 -0.03 -28.50
CA GLU A 10 3.57 -0.04 -29.88
C GLU A 10 2.09 0.31 -29.90
N HIS A 11 1.74 1.25 -30.78
CA HIS A 11 0.36 1.69 -30.97
C HIS A 11 -0.46 0.60 -31.68
N ILE A 12 -1.50 0.13 -31.03
CA ILE A 12 -2.50 -0.77 -31.61
C ILE A 12 -3.66 0.08 -32.08
N ALA A 13 -3.88 0.13 -33.40
CA ALA A 13 -4.95 0.90 -34.02
C ALA A 13 -6.30 0.56 -33.40
N TYR A 14 -7.10 1.58 -33.06
CA TYR A 14 -8.41 1.42 -32.47
C TYR A 14 -9.51 2.07 -33.31
N LYS A 15 -10.63 1.37 -33.50
CA LYS A 15 -11.63 1.76 -34.50
C LYS A 15 -12.90 2.38 -33.93
N THR A 16 -13.12 2.40 -32.63
CA THR A 16 -14.40 2.83 -32.07
C THR A 16 -14.30 4.23 -31.45
N LYS A 17 -15.07 5.17 -31.96
CA LYS A 17 -15.28 6.48 -31.33
C LYS A 17 -16.35 6.31 -30.27
N SER A 18 -16.05 6.61 -29.03
CA SER A 18 -17.03 6.75 -27.96
C SER A 18 -17.51 8.20 -27.89
N LEU A 19 -18.81 8.40 -27.86
CA LEU A 19 -19.45 9.70 -27.60
C LEU A 19 -19.74 9.89 -26.09
N GLN A 20 -19.49 8.86 -25.29
CA GLN A 20 -19.71 8.92 -23.84
C GLN A 20 -18.52 9.53 -23.13
N THR A 21 -18.80 10.38 -22.16
CA THR A 21 -17.77 10.85 -21.21
C THR A 21 -17.42 9.66 -20.31
N ILE A 22 -16.19 9.18 -20.42
CA ILE A 22 -15.71 8.12 -19.57
C ILE A 22 -15.21 8.78 -18.27
N HIS A 23 -15.90 8.52 -17.18
CA HIS A 23 -15.31 8.68 -15.86
C HIS A 23 -14.42 7.45 -15.65
N PRO A 24 -13.10 7.59 -15.55
CA PRO A 24 -12.23 6.44 -15.35
C PRO A 24 -12.52 5.80 -13.99
N GLY A 25 -13.29 4.74 -14.00
CA GLY A 25 -13.36 3.80 -12.89
C GLY A 25 -12.07 2.98 -12.90
N LEU A 26 -11.38 2.92 -11.77
CA LEU A 26 -10.11 2.22 -11.63
C LEU A 26 -10.24 0.68 -11.60
N ASN A 27 -11.01 0.11 -12.51
CA ASN A 27 -11.15 -1.34 -12.61
C ASN A 27 -10.35 -1.85 -13.82
N PHE A 28 -9.03 -2.01 -13.62
CA PHE A 28 -8.11 -2.42 -14.68
C PHE A 28 -8.05 -3.93 -14.93
N THR A 29 -8.67 -4.76 -14.08
CA THR A 29 -8.45 -6.20 -14.10
C THR A 29 -9.68 -7.04 -14.45
N SER A 30 -10.87 -6.47 -14.51
CA SER A 30 -12.07 -7.19 -14.95
C SER A 30 -12.86 -6.38 -15.96
N LEU A 31 -13.04 -6.96 -17.11
CA LEU A 31 -14.08 -6.58 -18.05
C LEU A 31 -15.30 -7.41 -17.66
N LYS A 32 -16.44 -6.82 -17.52
CA LYS A 32 -17.80 -7.38 -17.45
C LYS A 32 -17.91 -8.87 -17.04
N GLU A 33 -18.87 -9.22 -16.23
CA GLU A 33 -19.22 -10.59 -15.80
C GLU A 33 -19.07 -11.60 -16.93
N GLY A 34 -18.20 -12.61 -16.77
CA GLY A 34 -17.86 -13.60 -17.79
C GLY A 34 -16.61 -13.31 -18.65
N ALA A 35 -15.92 -12.19 -18.41
CA ALA A 35 -14.67 -11.90 -19.11
C ALA A 35 -13.44 -12.55 -18.45
N SER A 36 -12.44 -12.84 -19.26
CA SER A 36 -11.16 -13.36 -18.80
C SER A 36 -10.45 -12.34 -17.93
N TYR A 37 -9.96 -12.76 -16.77
CA TYR A 37 -9.07 -11.95 -15.95
C TYR A 37 -7.69 -11.88 -16.60
N TYR A 38 -7.04 -10.73 -16.49
CA TYR A 38 -5.64 -10.62 -16.86
C TYR A 38 -4.79 -11.46 -15.89
N ASN A 39 -4.05 -12.41 -16.46
CA ASN A 39 -3.12 -13.26 -15.72
C ASN A 39 -1.70 -12.93 -16.18
N GLY A 40 -1.04 -12.03 -15.48
CA GLY A 40 0.29 -11.56 -15.79
C GLY A 40 0.70 -10.39 -14.90
N ASP A 41 1.92 -9.94 -15.06
CA ASP A 41 2.44 -8.79 -14.35
C ASP A 41 1.93 -7.50 -14.99
N MET A 42 1.47 -6.58 -14.16
CA MET A 42 1.03 -5.26 -14.59
C MET A 42 1.76 -4.20 -13.77
N SER A 43 2.34 -3.22 -14.45
CA SER A 43 2.90 -2.06 -13.78
C SER A 43 1.82 -1.21 -13.13
N VAL A 44 2.22 -0.36 -12.19
CA VAL A 44 1.30 0.60 -11.56
C VAL A 44 0.68 1.47 -12.65
N PRO A 45 -0.67 1.55 -12.73
CA PRO A 45 -1.33 2.41 -13.70
C PRO A 45 -1.03 3.89 -13.40
N VAL A 46 -0.74 4.65 -14.44
CA VAL A 46 -0.41 6.07 -14.35
C VAL A 46 -1.37 6.89 -15.19
N LEU A 47 -1.91 7.94 -14.62
CA LEU A 47 -2.78 8.90 -15.30
C LEU A 47 -1.99 10.19 -15.58
N PHE A 48 -1.95 10.59 -16.85
CA PHE A 48 -1.35 11.85 -17.26
C PHE A 48 -2.44 12.90 -17.47
N SER A 49 -2.15 14.14 -17.09
CA SER A 49 -3.06 15.28 -17.29
C SER A 49 -3.13 15.76 -18.76
N LYS A 50 -2.27 15.21 -19.61
CA LYS A 50 -2.21 15.51 -21.05
C LYS A 50 -2.19 14.23 -21.88
N VAL A 51 -2.57 14.33 -23.14
CA VAL A 51 -2.36 13.26 -24.12
C VAL A 51 -0.87 13.16 -24.43
N LEU A 52 -0.30 11.98 -24.27
CA LEU A 52 1.09 11.71 -24.64
C LEU A 52 1.19 11.39 -26.13
N SER A 53 2.28 11.80 -26.77
CA SER A 53 2.64 11.39 -28.12
C SER A 53 3.17 9.95 -28.12
N ASP A 54 3.13 9.28 -29.28
CA ASP A 54 3.67 7.93 -29.47
C ASP A 54 5.14 7.83 -29.03
N LYS A 55 5.92 8.89 -29.30
CA LYS A 55 7.33 8.99 -28.90
C LYS A 55 7.49 9.04 -27.37
N GLU A 56 6.66 9.82 -26.68
CA GLU A 56 6.68 9.88 -25.21
C GLU A 56 6.29 8.54 -24.60
N ILE A 57 5.28 7.87 -25.14
CA ILE A 57 4.85 6.53 -24.68
C ILE A 57 5.96 5.51 -24.89
N SER A 58 6.57 5.47 -26.09
CA SER A 58 7.68 4.55 -26.38
C SER A 58 8.89 4.79 -25.47
N GLN A 59 9.19 6.04 -25.16
CA GLN A 59 10.27 6.39 -24.21
C GLN A 59 9.96 5.95 -22.78
N LEU A 60 8.71 6.11 -22.33
CA LEU A 60 8.27 5.66 -21.02
C LEU A 60 8.38 4.13 -20.87
N VAL A 61 7.98 3.39 -21.89
CA VAL A 61 8.09 1.92 -21.90
C VAL A 61 9.56 1.48 -21.91
N ALA A 62 10.40 2.09 -22.75
CA ALA A 62 11.82 1.75 -22.86
C ALA A 62 12.62 2.03 -21.58
N LYS A 63 12.26 3.07 -20.84
CA LYS A 63 12.91 3.42 -19.56
C LYS A 63 12.38 2.61 -18.39
N GLY A 64 11.26 1.90 -18.55
CA GLY A 64 10.49 1.37 -17.44
C GLY A 64 9.91 2.52 -16.61
N TYR A 65 8.59 2.69 -16.62
CA TYR A 65 7.98 3.68 -15.75
C TYR A 65 8.04 3.19 -14.30
N THR A 66 9.12 3.50 -13.63
CA THR A 66 9.13 3.58 -12.18
C THR A 66 8.56 4.94 -11.82
N ARG A 67 7.48 4.99 -11.04
CA ARG A 67 7.07 6.24 -10.40
C ARG A 67 8.25 6.68 -9.54
N ASN A 68 9.06 7.56 -10.09
CA ASN A 68 10.15 8.15 -9.35
C ASN A 68 9.50 9.09 -8.35
N THR A 69 9.33 8.66 -7.12
CA THR A 69 8.97 9.56 -6.02
C THR A 69 10.06 10.59 -5.82
N ASP A 70 11.24 10.36 -6.37
CA ASP A 70 12.40 11.24 -6.32
C ASP A 70 12.33 12.41 -7.33
N GLU A 71 11.36 12.43 -8.24
CA GLU A 71 11.17 13.53 -9.21
C GLU A 71 10.19 14.62 -8.72
N ARG A 72 9.82 14.62 -7.47
CA ARG A 72 9.11 15.78 -6.90
C ARG A 72 10.09 16.93 -6.80
N ILE A 73 9.78 18.00 -7.51
CA ILE A 73 10.60 19.22 -7.47
C ILE A 73 9.98 20.22 -6.49
N LEU A 74 8.67 20.40 -6.56
CA LEU A 74 7.91 21.35 -5.73
C LEU A 74 6.52 20.79 -5.44
N ASP A 75 6.07 20.99 -4.21
CA ASP A 75 4.68 20.74 -3.80
C ASP A 75 4.11 21.94 -3.07
N TRP A 76 2.79 22.13 -3.15
CA TRP A 76 2.07 23.06 -2.28
C TRP A 76 1.87 22.43 -0.90
N ILE A 77 2.05 23.23 0.16
CA ILE A 77 1.68 22.84 1.52
C ILE A 77 0.26 23.40 1.77
N PRO A 78 -0.79 22.56 1.69
CA PRO A 78 -2.19 23.04 1.72
C PRO A 78 -2.66 23.50 3.12
N TYR A 79 -1.88 23.24 4.17
CA TYR A 79 -2.29 23.44 5.57
C TYR A 79 -1.61 24.61 6.28
N ALA A 80 -0.76 25.35 5.59
CA ALA A 80 -0.21 26.57 6.16
C ALA A 80 -1.09 27.76 5.79
N ASP A 81 -1.41 28.62 6.75
CA ASP A 81 -2.08 29.92 6.52
C ASP A 81 -1.27 30.79 5.57
N THR A 82 -0.04 30.46 5.32
CA THR A 82 0.86 31.05 4.34
C THR A 82 0.93 30.16 3.10
N ARG A 83 0.89 30.75 1.92
CA ARG A 83 1.09 30.09 0.63
C ARG A 83 2.55 29.64 0.52
N SER A 84 2.87 28.51 1.15
CA SER A 84 4.22 27.96 1.20
C SER A 84 4.39 26.87 0.15
N LEU A 85 5.57 26.82 -0.45
CA LEU A 85 5.98 25.77 -1.37
C LEU A 85 7.06 24.93 -0.71
N LEU A 86 6.93 23.61 -0.88
CA LEU A 86 7.90 22.64 -0.42
C LEU A 86 8.81 22.26 -1.60
N ALA A 87 10.10 22.55 -1.50
CA ALA A 87 11.09 22.10 -2.45
C ALA A 87 11.70 20.76 -2.03
N TRP A 88 11.73 19.80 -2.94
CA TRP A 88 12.28 18.45 -2.72
C TRP A 88 13.70 18.29 -3.24
N SER A 89 14.23 19.24 -3.98
CA SER A 89 15.58 19.21 -4.54
C SER A 89 16.27 20.55 -4.46
N ASP A 90 17.58 20.54 -4.44
CA ASP A 90 18.38 21.73 -4.59
C ASP A 90 18.14 22.37 -5.96
N GLY A 91 18.11 23.69 -6.04
CA GLY A 91 17.91 24.40 -7.29
C GLY A 91 17.63 25.88 -7.12
N ASN A 92 17.57 26.58 -8.25
CA ASN A 92 17.10 27.95 -8.34
C ASN A 92 15.67 27.94 -8.88
N TYR A 93 14.73 28.47 -8.11
CA TYR A 93 13.31 28.47 -8.42
C TYR A 93 12.84 29.88 -8.75
N GLU A 94 12.29 30.08 -9.94
CA GLU A 94 11.66 31.36 -10.34
C GLU A 94 10.13 31.21 -10.19
N PHE A 95 9.53 32.10 -9.45
CA PHE A 95 8.09 32.22 -9.26
C PHE A 95 7.57 33.47 -9.94
N VAL A 96 6.51 33.34 -10.72
CA VAL A 96 5.80 34.44 -11.33
C VAL A 96 4.38 34.46 -10.77
N THR A 97 4.04 35.56 -10.07
CA THR A 97 2.69 35.73 -9.54
C THR A 97 1.72 36.19 -10.64
N SER A 98 0.41 36.09 -10.39
CA SER A 98 -0.63 36.47 -11.37
C SER A 98 -0.58 37.93 -11.82
N ASP A 99 0.01 38.78 -11.00
CA ASP A 99 0.26 40.21 -11.27
C ASP A 99 1.62 40.47 -11.96
N GLY A 100 2.34 39.41 -12.33
CA GLY A 100 3.58 39.47 -13.09
C GLY A 100 4.85 39.70 -12.25
N ILE A 101 4.76 39.71 -10.93
CA ILE A 101 5.94 39.85 -10.07
C ILE A 101 6.76 38.60 -10.11
N LYS A 102 8.04 38.74 -10.43
CA LYS A 102 9.02 37.65 -10.42
C LYS A 102 9.75 37.60 -9.09
N ARG A 103 9.93 36.38 -8.55
CA ARG A 103 10.75 36.12 -7.38
C ARG A 103 11.62 34.92 -7.64
N GLU A 104 12.90 35.01 -7.27
CA GLU A 104 13.84 33.90 -7.32
C GLU A 104 14.15 33.44 -5.89
N VAL A 105 14.16 32.09 -5.71
CA VAL A 105 14.52 31.46 -4.45
C VAL A 105 15.55 30.39 -4.75
N LYS A 106 16.69 30.47 -4.08
CA LYS A 106 17.73 29.48 -4.14
C LYS A 106 17.55 28.49 -2.98
N VAL A 107 17.40 27.20 -3.32
CA VAL A 107 17.32 26.11 -2.34
C VAL A 107 18.60 25.30 -2.42
N GLU A 108 19.25 25.08 -1.29
CA GLU A 108 20.52 24.36 -1.21
C GLU A 108 20.53 23.42 -0.01
N LYS A 109 21.31 22.34 -0.12
CA LYS A 109 21.61 21.41 0.98
C LYS A 109 20.40 20.65 1.53
N ILE A 110 19.42 20.32 0.69
CA ILE A 110 18.30 19.46 1.10
C ILE A 110 18.82 18.11 1.63
N GLY A 111 19.92 17.61 1.08
CA GLY A 111 20.51 16.35 1.51
C GLY A 111 19.80 15.12 0.91
N SER A 112 20.44 13.98 1.07
CA SER A 112 19.90 12.71 0.60
C SER A 112 19.01 12.07 1.65
N PRO A 113 17.98 11.29 1.24
CA PRO A 113 17.17 10.50 2.15
C PRO A 113 18.03 9.56 3.02
N VAL A 114 17.62 9.39 4.26
CA VAL A 114 18.29 8.50 5.22
C VAL A 114 17.44 7.25 5.41
N MET A 115 18.02 6.08 5.12
CA MET A 115 17.35 4.82 5.30
C MET A 115 17.35 4.36 6.75
N ILE A 116 16.19 3.95 7.27
CA ILE A 116 16.07 3.31 8.58
C ILE A 116 16.36 1.81 8.41
N ASN A 117 17.64 1.45 8.53
CA ASN A 117 18.15 0.09 8.28
C ASN A 117 18.41 -0.71 9.56
N GLN A 118 17.89 -0.26 10.70
CA GLN A 118 18.04 -0.93 11.98
C GLN A 118 17.20 -2.20 12.04
N LYS A 119 17.52 -3.04 13.00
CA LYS A 119 16.73 -4.22 13.33
C LYS A 119 15.34 -3.81 13.83
N TRP A 120 14.33 -4.53 13.36
CA TRP A 120 12.93 -4.33 13.74
C TRP A 120 12.46 -5.43 14.68
N GLU A 121 11.77 -5.05 15.71
CA GLU A 121 10.95 -5.95 16.52
C GLU A 121 9.53 -5.92 15.99
N VAL A 122 8.96 -7.09 15.71
CA VAL A 122 7.59 -7.20 15.22
C VAL A 122 6.80 -8.07 16.17
N SER A 123 5.68 -7.54 16.69
CA SER A 123 4.77 -8.26 17.57
C SER A 123 3.41 -8.45 16.92
N PHE A 124 2.81 -9.59 17.23
CA PHE A 124 1.53 -10.02 16.70
C PHE A 124 0.52 -10.26 17.83
N PRO A 125 -0.78 -10.02 17.60
CA PRO A 125 -1.84 -10.39 18.53
C PRO A 125 -1.87 -11.91 18.75
N LYS A 126 -2.17 -12.32 19.97
CA LYS A 126 -2.35 -13.74 20.32
C LYS A 126 -3.53 -14.37 19.58
N GLY A 127 -3.40 -15.65 19.30
CA GLY A 127 -4.50 -16.46 18.72
C GLY A 127 -4.71 -16.29 17.22
N LEU A 128 -3.83 -15.57 16.50
CA LEU A 128 -3.90 -15.37 15.05
C LEU A 128 -2.85 -16.20 14.28
N GLY A 129 -2.25 -17.21 14.92
CA GLY A 129 -1.37 -18.18 14.28
C GLY A 129 0.10 -17.77 14.21
N ALA A 130 0.44 -16.49 14.35
CA ALA A 130 1.83 -16.04 14.41
C ALA A 130 2.36 -16.10 15.86
N PRO A 131 3.69 -16.25 16.04
CA PRO A 131 4.31 -16.11 17.37
C PRO A 131 4.10 -14.69 17.90
N GLU A 132 4.12 -14.52 19.23
CA GLU A 132 3.87 -13.20 19.84
C GLU A 132 4.87 -12.13 19.36
N LYS A 133 6.11 -12.54 19.07
CA LYS A 133 7.18 -11.62 18.68
C LYS A 133 8.20 -12.30 17.79
N ILE A 134 8.67 -11.55 16.79
CA ILE A 134 9.82 -11.92 15.94
C ILE A 134 10.77 -10.73 15.82
N SER A 135 11.93 -11.00 15.28
CA SER A 135 12.93 -9.99 14.98
C SER A 135 13.33 -10.04 13.50
N LEU A 136 13.22 -8.91 12.82
CA LEU A 136 13.61 -8.77 11.43
C LEU A 136 14.87 -7.90 11.31
N PRO A 137 15.97 -8.42 10.76
CA PRO A 137 17.17 -7.62 10.52
C PRO A 137 16.94 -6.52 9.47
N LYS A 138 16.01 -6.73 8.56
CA LYS A 138 15.48 -5.74 7.60
C LYS A 138 14.02 -6.03 7.30
N LEU A 139 13.29 -5.00 6.84
CA LEU A 139 11.91 -5.17 6.44
C LEU A 139 11.80 -5.93 5.12
N PHE A 140 10.85 -6.84 5.07
CA PHE A 140 10.38 -7.54 3.88
C PHE A 140 8.92 -7.93 4.06
N SER A 141 8.25 -8.29 2.99
CA SER A 141 6.85 -8.69 3.07
C SER A 141 6.68 -10.02 3.81
N LEU A 142 5.80 -10.05 4.82
CA LEU A 142 5.61 -11.20 5.72
C LEU A 142 5.32 -12.52 4.98
N HIS A 143 4.69 -12.46 3.80
CA HIS A 143 4.42 -13.68 3.00
C HIS A 143 5.69 -14.44 2.56
N ARG A 144 6.87 -13.82 2.70
CA ARG A 144 8.17 -14.44 2.41
C ARG A 144 8.87 -15.00 3.65
N HIS A 145 8.22 -14.91 4.81
CA HIS A 145 8.79 -15.42 6.05
C HIS A 145 8.76 -16.96 6.06
N GLU A 146 9.75 -17.58 6.70
CA GLU A 146 9.85 -19.05 6.79
C GLU A 146 8.80 -19.64 7.74
N ASP A 147 8.52 -18.94 8.86
CA ASP A 147 7.47 -19.34 9.80
C ASP A 147 6.10 -19.15 9.15
N GLU A 148 5.32 -20.23 9.06
CA GLU A 148 4.01 -20.23 8.40
C GLU A 148 2.98 -19.35 9.12
N GLY A 149 3.07 -19.23 10.44
CA GLY A 149 2.21 -18.36 11.22
C GLY A 149 2.41 -16.89 10.84
N VAL A 150 3.66 -16.48 10.61
CA VAL A 150 4.02 -15.14 10.13
C VAL A 150 3.66 -14.97 8.65
N LYS A 151 4.01 -15.95 7.81
CA LYS A 151 3.74 -15.95 6.37
C LYS A 151 2.26 -15.76 6.05
N TYR A 152 1.41 -16.43 6.80
CA TYR A 152 -0.04 -16.38 6.61
C TYR A 152 -0.76 -15.49 7.64
N PHE A 153 -0.02 -14.60 8.30
CA PHE A 153 -0.61 -13.67 9.24
C PHE A 153 -1.58 -12.70 8.56
N SER A 154 -2.72 -12.50 9.17
CA SER A 154 -3.67 -11.43 8.86
C SER A 154 -4.15 -10.79 10.15
N GLY A 155 -4.15 -9.46 10.16
CA GLY A 155 -4.45 -8.66 11.33
C GLY A 155 -3.55 -7.43 11.41
N THR A 156 -3.38 -6.90 12.62
CA THR A 156 -2.49 -5.77 12.89
C THR A 156 -1.19 -6.25 13.52
N ALA A 157 -0.08 -6.12 12.81
CA ALA A 157 1.26 -6.36 13.32
C ALA A 157 1.90 -5.03 13.74
N THR A 158 2.56 -5.01 14.90
CA THR A 158 3.24 -3.82 15.42
C THR A 158 4.74 -3.93 15.21
N TYR A 159 5.30 -3.02 14.43
CA TYR A 159 6.72 -2.91 14.11
C TYR A 159 7.36 -1.83 14.96
N LYS A 160 8.47 -2.12 15.63
CA LYS A 160 9.21 -1.17 16.47
C LYS A 160 10.68 -1.16 16.11
N THR A 161 11.24 0.04 16.05
CA THR A 161 12.68 0.25 15.91
C THR A 161 13.08 1.60 16.49
N ASN A 162 14.39 1.79 16.68
CA ASN A 162 14.99 3.08 16.99
C ASN A 162 15.78 3.56 15.77
N PHE A 163 15.89 4.87 15.59
CA PHE A 163 16.68 5.46 14.53
C PHE A 163 17.29 6.78 14.99
N VAL A 164 18.36 7.19 14.33
CA VAL A 164 19.12 8.39 14.70
C VAL A 164 18.91 9.49 13.69
N VAL A 165 18.52 10.67 14.17
CA VAL A 165 18.38 11.90 13.38
C VAL A 165 19.59 12.80 13.62
N LYS A 166 20.22 13.22 12.54
CA LYS A 166 21.35 14.17 12.62
C LYS A 166 20.82 15.58 12.88
N PRO A 167 21.48 16.39 13.72
CA PRO A 167 21.07 17.78 13.95
C PRO A 167 20.92 18.61 12.66
N SER A 168 21.75 18.32 11.65
CA SER A 168 21.70 18.98 10.34
C SER A 168 20.41 18.73 9.55
N MET A 169 19.59 17.76 9.94
CA MET A 169 18.28 17.50 9.32
C MET A 169 17.16 18.34 9.91
N MET A 170 17.43 19.05 11.02
CA MET A 170 16.43 19.71 11.84
C MET A 170 16.66 21.23 11.89
N SER A 171 16.68 21.88 10.73
CA SER A 171 16.69 23.35 10.67
C SER A 171 15.26 23.90 10.53
N GLU A 172 15.03 25.15 10.96
CA GLU A 172 13.70 25.77 10.98
C GLU A 172 13.05 25.90 9.59
N ASP A 173 13.87 25.90 8.55
CA ASP A 173 13.47 25.97 7.15
C ASP A 173 13.20 24.61 6.51
N ARG A 174 13.21 23.53 7.29
CA ARG A 174 13.06 22.16 6.79
C ARG A 174 11.83 21.46 7.34
N VAL A 175 11.22 20.69 6.45
CA VAL A 175 10.20 19.71 6.81
C VAL A 175 10.78 18.32 6.60
N VAL A 176 10.65 17.46 7.59
CA VAL A 176 11.17 16.09 7.54
C VAL A 176 10.02 15.10 7.39
N PHE A 177 10.04 14.35 6.31
CA PHE A 177 9.04 13.31 6.04
C PHE A 177 9.58 11.93 6.33
N LEU A 178 8.76 11.11 6.99
CA LEU A 178 8.92 9.68 7.05
C LEU A 178 8.21 9.05 5.86
N ASP A 179 8.97 8.36 5.00
CA ASP A 179 8.41 7.59 3.89
C ASP A 179 8.36 6.11 4.27
N LEU A 180 7.16 5.52 4.32
CA LEU A 180 6.99 4.10 4.59
C LEU A 180 7.13 3.24 3.34
N GLY A 181 7.28 3.84 2.16
CA GLY A 181 7.37 3.13 0.89
C GLY A 181 6.09 2.38 0.55
N ALA A 182 6.14 1.06 0.60
CA ALA A 182 4.99 0.21 0.29
C ALA A 182 4.40 -0.40 1.56
N VAL A 183 3.14 -0.08 1.84
CA VAL A 183 2.36 -0.62 2.95
C VAL A 183 1.13 -1.34 2.40
N GLU A 184 0.85 -2.52 2.90
CA GLU A 184 -0.33 -3.33 2.58
C GLU A 184 -1.08 -3.66 3.88
N VAL A 185 -2.17 -2.96 4.27
CA VAL A 185 -2.99 -1.98 3.52
C VAL A 185 -2.93 -0.61 4.15
N MET A 186 -2.89 -0.53 5.49
CA MET A 186 -2.86 0.73 6.24
C MET A 186 -1.84 0.66 7.38
N ALA A 187 -1.33 1.82 7.77
CA ALA A 187 -0.38 1.98 8.86
C ALA A 187 -0.82 3.07 9.83
N GLU A 188 -0.86 2.78 11.12
CA GLU A 188 -0.87 3.78 12.18
C GLU A 188 0.58 4.04 12.59
N VAL A 189 0.99 5.32 12.62
CA VAL A 189 2.39 5.71 12.82
C VAL A 189 2.55 6.48 14.13
N ILE A 190 3.45 6.02 14.97
CA ILE A 190 3.78 6.65 16.25
C ILE A 190 5.29 6.94 16.28
N VAL A 191 5.67 8.20 16.46
CA VAL A 191 7.06 8.64 16.58
C VAL A 191 7.27 9.28 17.94
N ASN A 192 8.27 8.81 18.69
CA ASN A 192 8.56 9.27 20.04
C ASN A 192 7.33 9.28 20.98
N GLY A 193 6.42 8.31 20.80
CA GLY A 193 5.20 8.19 21.57
C GLY A 193 4.04 9.08 21.08
N VAL A 194 4.25 9.93 20.09
CA VAL A 194 3.21 10.77 19.50
C VAL A 194 2.59 10.08 18.30
N ASN A 195 1.27 9.92 18.31
CA ASN A 195 0.52 9.32 17.20
C ASN A 195 0.34 10.36 16.08
N LYS A 196 0.89 10.05 14.91
CA LYS A 196 0.82 10.90 13.70
C LYS A 196 -0.39 10.59 12.83
N GLY A 197 -1.19 9.57 13.17
CA GLY A 197 -2.41 9.21 12.47
C GLY A 197 -2.35 7.88 11.74
N ILE A 198 -3.43 7.61 10.97
CA ILE A 198 -3.59 6.40 10.18
C ILE A 198 -3.50 6.75 8.69
N PHE A 199 -2.63 6.06 8.00
CA PHE A 199 -2.36 6.23 6.57
C PHE A 199 -2.81 4.99 5.81
N TRP A 200 -3.69 5.16 4.84
CA TRP A 200 -4.33 4.06 4.10
C TRP A 200 -4.25 4.21 2.57
N ALA A 201 -3.66 5.32 2.11
CA ALA A 201 -3.47 5.62 0.69
C ALA A 201 -2.05 6.11 0.40
N ARG A 202 -1.53 5.80 -0.77
CA ARG A 202 -0.24 6.30 -1.26
C ARG A 202 -0.32 7.78 -1.66
N PRO A 203 0.76 8.52 -1.50
CA PRO A 203 2.06 8.14 -0.92
C PRO A 203 1.98 8.08 0.61
N TYR A 204 2.67 7.10 1.20
CA TYR A 204 2.77 6.97 2.66
C TYR A 204 3.89 7.87 3.19
N LEU A 205 3.72 9.18 3.01
CA LEU A 205 4.61 10.23 3.47
C LEU A 205 3.98 10.95 4.66
N ILE A 206 4.68 10.94 5.76
CA ILE A 206 4.21 11.48 7.03
C ILE A 206 5.14 12.61 7.47
N ASP A 207 4.61 13.83 7.64
CA ASP A 207 5.35 14.90 8.27
C ASP A 207 5.60 14.56 9.74
N VAL A 208 6.88 14.45 10.10
CA VAL A 208 7.32 14.10 11.45
C VAL A 208 8.18 15.20 12.08
N THR A 209 8.26 16.37 11.45
CA THR A 209 9.12 17.48 11.85
C THR A 209 8.93 17.89 13.31
N ASP A 210 7.69 18.00 13.74
CA ASP A 210 7.28 18.46 15.07
C ASP A 210 7.58 17.47 16.20
N VAL A 211 7.82 16.21 15.87
CA VAL A 211 8.01 15.11 16.86
C VAL A 211 9.41 14.53 16.87
N LEU A 212 10.25 14.90 15.90
CA LEU A 212 11.64 14.47 15.86
C LEU A 212 12.51 15.23 16.86
N LYS A 213 13.57 14.59 17.29
CA LYS A 213 14.64 15.20 18.09
C LYS A 213 16.01 14.81 17.56
N PRO A 214 17.04 15.63 17.74
CA PRO A 214 18.42 15.24 17.43
C PRO A 214 18.82 14.00 18.24
N GLY A 215 19.53 13.08 17.61
CA GLY A 215 19.94 11.83 18.24
C GLY A 215 18.89 10.72 18.08
N GLU A 216 18.75 9.91 19.12
CA GLU A 216 17.91 8.71 19.08
C GLU A 216 16.41 9.04 19.14
N ASN A 217 15.64 8.43 18.23
CA ASN A 217 14.19 8.51 18.13
C ASN A 217 13.60 7.11 18.10
N THR A 218 12.37 6.95 18.57
CA THR A 218 11.61 5.70 18.52
C THR A 218 10.56 5.75 17.43
N LEU A 219 10.39 4.65 16.72
CA LEU A 219 9.35 4.49 15.70
C LEU A 219 8.54 3.23 15.99
N GLU A 220 7.23 3.40 16.06
CA GLU A 220 6.27 2.31 16.11
C GLU A 220 5.29 2.45 14.95
N ILE A 221 5.12 1.37 14.20
CA ILE A 221 4.18 1.32 13.07
C ILE A 221 3.27 0.13 13.24
N LYS A 222 1.96 0.35 13.33
CA LYS A 222 0.97 -0.73 13.36
C LYS A 222 0.40 -0.92 11.97
N VAL A 223 0.81 -2.00 11.30
CA VAL A 223 0.37 -2.32 9.95
C VAL A 223 -0.77 -3.31 10.00
N THR A 224 -1.90 -2.92 9.43
CA THR A 224 -3.08 -3.80 9.29
C THR A 224 -3.20 -4.25 7.84
N ASN A 225 -3.18 -5.57 7.63
CA ASN A 225 -3.34 -6.19 6.33
C ASN A 225 -4.74 -6.82 6.13
N GLN A 226 -5.00 -7.32 4.93
CA GLN A 226 -6.25 -8.02 4.61
C GLN A 226 -6.21 -9.47 5.05
N TRP A 227 -7.40 -10.10 5.18
CA TRP A 227 -7.57 -11.50 5.57
C TRP A 227 -7.08 -12.52 4.54
N THR A 228 -6.70 -12.09 3.34
CA THR A 228 -6.32 -12.97 2.23
C THR A 228 -5.22 -13.96 2.61
N ASN A 229 -4.15 -13.50 3.25
CA ASN A 229 -3.06 -14.40 3.65
C ASN A 229 -3.54 -15.49 4.60
N ARG A 230 -4.37 -15.12 5.59
CA ARG A 230 -4.90 -16.10 6.54
C ARG A 230 -5.81 -17.11 5.88
N LEU A 231 -6.66 -16.68 4.96
CA LEU A 231 -7.54 -17.59 4.22
C LEU A 231 -6.74 -18.59 3.38
N ILE A 232 -5.63 -18.15 2.76
CA ILE A 232 -4.73 -19.03 2.01
C ILE A 232 -4.04 -20.03 2.94
N GLY A 233 -3.58 -19.59 4.11
CA GLY A 233 -2.95 -20.46 5.10
C GLY A 233 -3.93 -21.48 5.67
N ASP A 234 -5.12 -21.05 6.04
CA ASP A 234 -6.15 -21.94 6.61
C ASP A 234 -6.66 -22.97 5.61
N GLU A 235 -6.61 -22.67 4.31
CA GLU A 235 -6.98 -23.63 3.26
C GLU A 235 -6.10 -24.89 3.26
N GLN A 236 -4.89 -24.80 3.80
CA GLN A 236 -3.93 -25.91 3.90
C GLN A 236 -4.17 -26.78 5.15
N LEU A 237 -4.97 -26.31 6.08
CA LEU A 237 -5.29 -26.99 7.33
C LEU A 237 -6.59 -27.81 7.20
N PRO A 238 -6.78 -28.85 8.04
CA PRO A 238 -8.02 -29.61 8.07
C PRO A 238 -9.25 -28.73 8.22
N GLU A 239 -10.33 -29.12 7.57
CA GLU A 239 -11.59 -28.40 7.64
C GLU A 239 -12.25 -28.57 9.00
N GLU A 240 -12.61 -27.46 9.64
CA GLU A 240 -13.29 -27.45 10.95
C GLU A 240 -14.79 -27.16 10.83
N ASN A 241 -15.24 -26.71 9.66
CA ASN A 241 -16.63 -26.39 9.38
C ASN A 241 -17.30 -27.47 8.52
N GLU A 242 -18.59 -27.65 8.72
CA GLU A 242 -19.43 -28.34 7.76
C GLU A 242 -20.07 -27.32 6.82
N TYR A 243 -19.94 -27.53 5.52
CA TYR A 243 -20.54 -26.67 4.50
C TYR A 243 -21.78 -27.30 3.91
N VAL A 244 -22.72 -26.46 3.46
CA VAL A 244 -23.89 -26.93 2.73
C VAL A 244 -23.42 -27.50 1.38
N PRO A 245 -23.80 -28.75 1.04
CA PRO A 245 -23.48 -29.32 -0.26
C PRO A 245 -24.02 -28.42 -1.38
N GLY A 246 -23.21 -28.16 -2.38
CA GLY A 246 -23.62 -27.34 -3.53
C GLY A 246 -24.70 -28.04 -4.34
N GLY A 247 -25.93 -27.69 -4.15
CA GLY A 247 -27.10 -28.18 -4.84
C GLY A 247 -28.18 -27.11 -4.79
N GLY A 248 -28.12 -26.13 -5.64
CA GLY A 248 -29.13 -25.10 -5.73
C GLY A 248 -30.06 -25.35 -6.88
N VAL A 249 -31.34 -25.18 -6.67
CA VAL A 249 -32.36 -25.10 -7.72
C VAL A 249 -32.15 -23.78 -8.44
N ASN A 250 -32.12 -23.77 -9.76
CA ASN A 250 -32.11 -22.59 -10.63
C ASN A 250 -30.84 -21.73 -10.66
N GLY A 251 -29.65 -22.31 -10.79
CA GLY A 251 -28.44 -21.54 -11.09
C GLY A 251 -27.87 -20.72 -9.91
N ILE A 252 -28.51 -20.68 -8.77
CA ILE A 252 -28.06 -20.03 -7.53
C ILE A 252 -27.10 -20.94 -6.75
N ALA A 253 -26.80 -22.11 -7.25
CA ALA A 253 -25.88 -23.10 -6.65
C ALA A 253 -24.48 -22.53 -6.38
N ALA A 254 -24.06 -21.53 -7.15
CA ALA A 254 -22.78 -20.86 -6.95
C ALA A 254 -22.73 -20.01 -5.67
N LEU A 255 -23.86 -19.44 -5.27
CA LEU A 255 -23.97 -18.59 -4.07
C LEU A 255 -24.11 -19.40 -2.77
N SER A 256 -24.60 -20.64 -2.86
CA SER A 256 -24.71 -21.53 -1.70
C SER A 256 -23.45 -22.33 -1.40
N ARG A 257 -22.48 -22.38 -2.34
CA ARG A 257 -21.18 -22.99 -2.10
C ARG A 257 -20.39 -22.15 -1.13
N GLY A 258 -20.18 -22.67 0.07
CA GLY A 258 -19.48 -21.97 1.13
C GLY A 258 -20.38 -21.46 2.25
N ALA A 259 -21.70 -21.66 2.18
CA ALA A 259 -22.55 -21.47 3.34
C ALA A 259 -22.17 -22.49 4.43
N ILE A 260 -21.87 -21.99 5.62
CA ILE A 260 -21.50 -22.85 6.76
C ILE A 260 -22.77 -23.48 7.32
N ARG A 261 -22.83 -24.81 7.30
CA ARG A 261 -23.93 -25.58 7.92
C ARG A 261 -23.73 -25.71 9.43
N LYS A 262 -22.48 -25.97 9.84
CA LYS A 262 -22.12 -26.12 11.23
C LYS A 262 -20.80 -25.41 11.52
N LEU A 263 -20.81 -24.52 12.50
CA LEU A 263 -19.61 -23.87 13.04
C LEU A 263 -18.85 -24.82 13.95
N PRO A 264 -17.53 -24.61 14.14
CA PRO A 264 -16.73 -25.37 15.09
C PRO A 264 -17.30 -25.30 16.50
N ASP A 265 -17.22 -26.41 17.23
CA ASP A 265 -17.78 -26.50 18.59
C ASP A 265 -17.11 -25.52 19.56
N TRP A 266 -15.81 -25.24 19.39
CA TRP A 266 -15.10 -24.23 20.19
C TRP A 266 -15.71 -22.83 20.03
N TYR A 267 -16.11 -22.47 18.83
CA TYR A 267 -16.77 -21.15 18.58
C TYR A 267 -18.19 -21.12 19.15
N ARG A 268 -18.96 -22.18 18.92
CA ARG A 268 -20.35 -22.27 19.39
C ARG A 268 -20.45 -22.23 20.92
N ASN A 269 -19.47 -22.80 21.60
CA ASN A 269 -19.46 -22.93 23.05
C ASN A 269 -18.76 -21.75 23.72
N GLY A 270 -18.25 -20.77 22.96
CA GLY A 270 -17.55 -19.59 23.49
C GLY A 270 -16.22 -19.93 24.20
N VAL A 271 -15.62 -21.07 23.91
CA VAL A 271 -14.32 -21.46 24.46
C VAL A 271 -13.19 -20.96 23.57
N ASN A 272 -12.02 -20.75 24.18
CA ASN A 272 -10.84 -20.37 23.43
C ASN A 272 -10.52 -21.44 22.38
N LYS A 273 -10.14 -21.01 21.20
CA LYS A 273 -9.69 -21.90 20.15
C LYS A 273 -8.48 -22.70 20.64
N PRO A 274 -8.45 -24.04 20.44
CA PRO A 274 -7.26 -24.83 20.69
C PRO A 274 -6.06 -24.31 19.90
N GLU A 275 -4.85 -24.49 20.41
CA GLU A 275 -3.63 -24.17 19.67
C GLU A 275 -3.60 -24.97 18.35
N GLY A 276 -3.24 -24.30 17.27
CA GLY A 276 -3.29 -24.84 15.92
C GLY A 276 -4.66 -24.73 15.24
N GLY A 277 -4.79 -25.34 14.08
CA GLY A 277 -6.00 -25.30 13.25
C GLY A 277 -6.27 -23.96 12.58
N ARG A 278 -7.45 -23.85 11.97
CA ARG A 278 -7.85 -22.65 11.21
C ARG A 278 -8.18 -21.48 12.12
N VAL A 279 -7.81 -20.28 11.69
CA VAL A 279 -8.17 -19.03 12.37
C VAL A 279 -9.47 -18.46 11.79
N ALA A 280 -9.69 -18.62 10.49
CA ALA A 280 -10.89 -18.14 9.81
C ALA A 280 -11.95 -19.23 9.67
N PHE A 281 -13.22 -18.84 9.57
CA PHE A 281 -14.34 -19.79 9.35
C PHE A 281 -14.45 -20.28 7.92
N THR A 282 -13.78 -19.64 6.99
CA THR A 282 -13.81 -20.00 5.58
C THR A 282 -12.40 -19.94 5.01
N THR A 283 -12.23 -20.40 3.79
CA THR A 283 -10.93 -20.40 3.11
C THR A 283 -11.05 -19.73 1.77
N TRP A 284 -9.91 -19.38 1.17
CA TRP A 284 -9.85 -18.78 -0.15
C TRP A 284 -10.49 -19.64 -1.24
N LYS A 285 -10.45 -20.96 -1.09
CA LYS A 285 -11.06 -21.94 -1.98
C LYS A 285 -12.56 -21.69 -2.24
N HIS A 286 -13.28 -21.18 -1.25
CA HIS A 286 -14.70 -20.87 -1.37
C HIS A 286 -14.99 -19.56 -2.11
N TYR A 287 -13.97 -18.71 -2.32
CA TYR A 287 -14.10 -17.43 -3.02
C TYR A 287 -13.56 -17.46 -4.45
N ARG A 288 -12.83 -18.53 -4.84
CA ARG A 288 -12.18 -18.64 -6.15
C ARG A 288 -13.08 -19.10 -7.28
N LYS A 289 -14.38 -19.25 -7.08
CA LYS A 289 -15.23 -19.83 -8.14
C LYS A 289 -16.18 -18.82 -8.70
#